data_6bce2e9bd6a436b60ab34c85963ef36e
#
_entry.id   6bce2e9bd6a436b60ab34c85963ef36e
#
_cell.length_a   1.000
_cell.length_b   1.000
_cell.length_c   1.000
_cell.angle_alpha   90.00
_cell.angle_beta   90.00
_cell.angle_gamma   90.00
#
_symmetry.space_group_name_H-M   'P 1'
#
loop_
_entity.id
_entity.type
_entity.pdbx_description
1 polymer ?
#
loop_
_entity_poly.entity_id
_entity_poly.type
_entity_poly.pdbx_seq_one_letter_code
_entity_poly.pdbx_strand_id
1 'polypeptide(L)'
;MIRQVSACCLSLWFALGLSSCTQTPDYLVSEQHQSQNHNQRIRMVVLHYTTGDWADSLRVLTEPSDNPVSAHYLIPERLDPSYPSDEVMKVYQLVGEQQRAWHAGDSRWEGKTSLNDQSIGIELVNRSQCYAGEDGFCLTPDFDPAQMELLAKLLKDILHRHPEITPTRVLGHSDIV
;
A
#
# COMPACT_ATOMS: atom_id res chain seq x y z
N MET A 1 -3.32 34.88 65.33
CA MET A 1 -3.73 33.61 64.68
C MET A 1 -4.21 33.96 63.29
N ILE A 2 -3.32 33.81 62.27
CA ILE A 2 -3.62 34.13 60.87
C ILE A 2 -3.68 32.80 60.16
N ARG A 3 -4.85 32.48 59.59
CA ARG A 3 -5.03 31.28 58.76
C ARG A 3 -4.66 31.61 57.31
N GLN A 4 -3.68 30.89 56.78
CA GLN A 4 -3.36 30.90 55.34
C GLN A 4 -4.41 30.07 54.59
N VAL A 5 -4.94 30.70 53.53
CA VAL A 5 -5.83 30.05 52.58
C VAL A 5 -4.98 29.64 51.34
N SER A 6 -4.75 28.36 51.12
CA SER A 6 -4.12 27.83 49.92
C SER A 6 -5.07 27.94 48.75
N ALA A 7 -4.73 28.66 47.75
CA ALA A 7 -5.43 28.65 46.45
C ALA A 7 -4.99 27.46 45.62
N CYS A 8 -5.91 26.58 45.32
CA CYS A 8 -5.74 25.44 44.42
C CYS A 8 -6.04 25.91 43.01
N CYS A 9 -5.01 26.06 42.17
CA CYS A 9 -5.18 26.32 40.74
C CYS A 9 -5.65 25.04 40.04
N LEU A 10 -6.92 24.97 39.68
CA LEU A 10 -7.47 23.98 38.75
C LEU A 10 -7.11 24.41 37.31
N SER A 11 -6.17 23.72 36.68
CA SER A 11 -5.88 23.86 35.27
C SER A 11 -6.95 23.11 34.48
N LEU A 12 -7.90 23.82 33.87
CA LEU A 12 -8.83 23.25 32.87
C LEU A 12 -8.05 23.01 31.58
N TRP A 13 -7.82 21.72 31.27
CA TRP A 13 -7.40 21.30 29.94
C TRP A 13 -8.62 21.29 29.02
N PHE A 14 -8.69 22.25 28.11
CA PHE A 14 -9.66 22.27 27.01
C PHE A 14 -9.18 21.24 25.96
N ALA A 15 -9.73 20.04 25.98
CA ALA A 15 -9.57 19.10 24.89
C ALA A 15 -10.43 19.62 23.71
N LEU A 16 -9.79 20.22 22.71
CA LEU A 16 -10.41 20.49 21.40
C LEU A 16 -10.64 19.14 20.71
N GLY A 17 -11.82 18.58 20.91
CA GLY A 17 -12.32 17.45 20.13
C GLY A 17 -12.53 17.93 18.69
N LEU A 18 -11.67 17.49 17.76
CA LEU A 18 -11.94 17.56 16.32
C LEU A 18 -13.12 16.62 16.02
N SER A 19 -14.33 17.12 16.16
CA SER A 19 -15.52 16.46 15.63
C SER A 19 -15.41 16.46 14.12
N SER A 20 -15.00 15.35 13.55
CA SER A 20 -15.19 15.06 12.12
C SER A 20 -16.70 15.03 11.89
N CYS A 21 -17.25 16.09 11.31
CA CYS A 21 -18.62 16.11 10.82
C CYS A 21 -18.73 15.12 9.65
N THR A 22 -19.01 13.85 9.93
CA THR A 22 -19.55 12.95 8.93
C THR A 22 -20.95 13.45 8.61
N GLN A 23 -21.10 14.08 7.45
CA GLN A 23 -22.37 14.53 6.96
C GLN A 23 -23.23 13.28 6.65
N THR A 24 -24.21 13.01 7.49
CA THR A 24 -25.18 11.94 7.22
C THR A 24 -26.05 12.37 6.04
N PRO A 25 -26.28 11.49 5.06
CA PRO A 25 -27.16 11.82 3.94
C PRO A 25 -28.60 12.07 4.45
N ASP A 26 -29.31 12.97 3.79
CA ASP A 26 -30.70 13.33 4.09
C ASP A 26 -31.72 12.34 3.48
N TYR A 27 -31.26 11.17 3.05
CA TYR A 27 -32.07 10.08 2.51
C TYR A 27 -31.82 8.78 3.27
N LEU A 28 -32.80 7.87 3.19
CA LEU A 28 -32.71 6.54 3.81
C LEU A 28 -32.20 5.54 2.78
N VAL A 29 -31.25 4.68 3.22
CA VAL A 29 -30.79 3.52 2.46
C VAL A 29 -31.37 2.26 3.11
N SER A 30 -31.98 1.40 2.29
CA SER A 30 -32.44 0.08 2.71
C SER A 30 -31.54 -1.01 2.15
N GLU A 31 -31.03 -1.86 3.00
CA GLU A 31 -30.23 -3.03 2.66
C GLU A 31 -31.04 -4.35 2.72
N GLN A 32 -32.38 -4.26 2.78
CA GLN A 32 -33.24 -5.43 2.91
C GLN A 32 -33.24 -6.35 1.67
N HIS A 33 -32.89 -5.79 0.50
CA HIS A 33 -32.93 -6.51 -0.77
C HIS A 33 -31.55 -6.45 -1.44
N GLN A 34 -30.67 -7.38 -1.03
CA GLN A 34 -29.34 -7.49 -1.61
C GLN A 34 -29.36 -8.36 -2.88
N SER A 35 -28.74 -7.88 -3.96
CA SER A 35 -28.54 -8.68 -5.17
C SER A 35 -27.48 -9.77 -4.96
N GLN A 36 -27.75 -10.97 -5.47
CA GLN A 36 -26.73 -12.00 -5.58
C GLN A 36 -25.90 -11.89 -6.88
N ASN A 37 -26.27 -10.97 -7.78
CA ASN A 37 -25.61 -10.76 -9.07
C ASN A 37 -24.48 -9.74 -8.92
N HIS A 38 -23.44 -10.09 -8.18
CA HIS A 38 -22.24 -9.28 -8.00
C HIS A 38 -21.00 -10.15 -7.92
N ASN A 39 -19.83 -9.53 -8.03
CA ASN A 39 -18.55 -10.18 -7.82
C ASN A 39 -17.57 -9.22 -7.15
N GLN A 40 -16.47 -9.76 -6.64
CA GLN A 40 -15.39 -8.96 -6.11
C GLN A 40 -14.64 -8.25 -7.24
N ARG A 41 -14.27 -6.98 -7.02
CA ARG A 41 -13.47 -6.20 -7.96
C ARG A 41 -12.01 -6.66 -7.95
N ILE A 42 -11.44 -6.86 -6.76
CA ILE A 42 -10.04 -7.29 -6.57
C ILE A 42 -9.95 -8.80 -6.83
N ARG A 43 -9.10 -9.20 -7.78
CA ARG A 43 -8.98 -10.57 -8.26
C ARG A 43 -7.56 -11.09 -8.42
N MET A 44 -6.57 -10.23 -8.23
CA MET A 44 -5.16 -10.60 -8.37
C MET A 44 -4.26 -9.69 -7.53
N VAL A 45 -3.05 -10.15 -7.29
CA VAL A 45 -1.95 -9.37 -6.75
C VAL A 45 -0.88 -9.28 -7.82
N VAL A 46 -0.27 -8.11 -7.98
CA VAL A 46 0.90 -7.92 -8.84
C VAL A 46 2.07 -7.48 -7.96
N LEU A 47 3.13 -8.26 -8.02
CA LEU A 47 4.38 -7.99 -7.30
C LEU A 47 5.32 -7.21 -8.22
N HIS A 48 5.89 -6.17 -7.67
CA HIS A 48 6.88 -5.32 -8.31
C HIS A 48 8.13 -5.22 -7.43
N TYR A 49 9.19 -4.75 -8.00
CA TYR A 49 10.33 -4.26 -7.25
C TYR A 49 10.76 -2.90 -7.79
N THR A 50 11.21 -2.04 -6.88
CA THR A 50 11.71 -0.72 -7.26
C THR A 50 13.12 -0.84 -7.81
N THR A 51 13.58 0.16 -8.57
CA THR A 51 14.98 0.27 -9.01
C THR A 51 15.74 1.31 -8.18
N GLY A 52 15.12 1.84 -7.13
CA GLY A 52 15.63 2.85 -6.23
C GLY A 52 15.77 2.37 -4.78
N ASP A 53 16.32 3.22 -3.94
CA ASP A 53 16.33 3.03 -2.51
C ASP A 53 14.96 3.34 -1.87
N TRP A 54 14.86 3.18 -0.57
CA TRP A 54 13.63 3.44 0.20
C TRP A 54 13.10 4.87 0.01
N ALA A 55 13.98 5.88 0.17
CA ALA A 55 13.57 7.29 0.14
C ALA A 55 13.04 7.67 -1.25
N ASP A 56 13.74 7.28 -2.31
CA ASP A 56 13.29 7.50 -3.68
C ASP A 56 12.03 6.74 -4.01
N SER A 57 11.93 5.48 -3.59
CA SER A 57 10.75 4.64 -3.83
C SER A 57 9.51 5.26 -3.15
N LEU A 58 9.64 5.67 -1.89
CA LEU A 58 8.55 6.32 -1.16
C LEU A 58 8.12 7.61 -1.86
N ARG A 59 9.07 8.46 -2.24
CA ARG A 59 8.81 9.72 -2.94
C ARG A 59 8.07 9.49 -4.26
N VAL A 60 8.58 8.59 -5.10
CA VAL A 60 7.99 8.30 -6.43
C VAL A 60 6.56 7.76 -6.31
N LEU A 61 6.28 6.93 -5.31
CA LEU A 61 4.98 6.28 -5.13
C LEU A 61 3.95 7.15 -4.40
N THR A 62 4.35 8.30 -3.81
CA THR A 62 3.46 9.13 -2.98
C THR A 62 3.35 10.57 -3.43
N GLU A 63 4.35 11.11 -4.13
CA GLU A 63 4.34 12.52 -4.55
C GLU A 63 3.74 12.69 -5.95
N PRO A 64 3.06 13.82 -6.20
CA PRO A 64 2.57 14.17 -7.53
C PRO A 64 3.73 14.29 -8.55
N SER A 65 3.51 13.81 -9.78
CA SER A 65 4.47 13.92 -10.88
C SER A 65 3.76 13.99 -12.22
N ASP A 66 4.50 14.29 -13.30
CA ASP A 66 3.95 14.32 -14.66
C ASP A 66 3.54 12.91 -15.15
N ASN A 67 4.19 11.88 -14.64
CA ASN A 67 3.87 10.48 -14.91
C ASN A 67 3.64 9.76 -13.57
N PRO A 68 2.50 9.98 -12.92
CA PRO A 68 2.25 9.49 -11.57
C PRO A 68 2.08 7.98 -11.54
N VAL A 69 2.77 7.36 -10.59
CA VAL A 69 2.65 5.94 -10.26
C VAL A 69 2.34 5.78 -8.77
N SER A 70 1.75 4.67 -8.40
CA SER A 70 1.49 4.35 -6.99
C SER A 70 1.32 2.85 -6.81
N ALA A 71 1.50 2.35 -5.60
CA ALA A 71 1.19 0.98 -5.23
C ALA A 71 0.33 0.96 -3.96
N HIS A 72 -0.35 -0.16 -3.71
CA HIS A 72 -1.11 -0.31 -2.48
C HIS A 72 -0.19 -0.48 -1.28
N TYR A 73 0.89 -1.24 -1.48
CA TYR A 73 1.87 -1.55 -0.43
C TYR A 73 3.30 -1.34 -0.90
N LEU A 74 4.14 -0.90 0.03
CA LEU A 74 5.59 -0.82 -0.13
C LEU A 74 6.26 -1.54 1.05
N ILE A 75 7.22 -2.42 0.76
CA ILE A 75 7.99 -3.16 1.77
C ILE A 75 9.46 -2.76 1.64
N PRO A 76 10.08 -2.20 2.70
CA PRO A 76 11.47 -1.77 2.66
C PRO A 76 12.45 -2.95 2.61
N GLU A 77 13.67 -2.70 2.16
CA GLU A 77 14.84 -3.54 2.40
C GLU A 77 15.46 -3.14 3.75
N ARG A 78 15.77 -4.12 4.61
CA ARG A 78 16.28 -3.85 5.98
C ARG A 78 17.60 -3.09 6.02
N LEU A 79 18.49 -3.37 5.07
CA LEU A 79 19.83 -2.77 4.99
C LEU A 79 19.91 -1.60 4.01
N ASP A 80 18.77 -1.08 3.58
CA ASP A 80 18.71 0.12 2.76
C ASP A 80 19.22 1.33 3.58
N PRO A 81 20.27 2.03 3.12
CA PRO A 81 20.87 3.14 3.88
C PRO A 81 19.94 4.34 4.06
N SER A 82 18.89 4.47 3.26
CA SER A 82 17.87 5.52 3.36
C SER A 82 16.68 5.12 4.23
N TYR A 83 16.56 3.83 4.60
CA TYR A 83 15.54 3.40 5.56
C TYR A 83 15.97 3.76 6.99
N PRO A 84 15.10 4.38 7.82
CA PRO A 84 15.47 4.78 9.18
C PRO A 84 15.96 3.60 10.03
N SER A 85 17.18 3.67 10.51
CA SER A 85 17.84 2.54 11.22
C SER A 85 17.24 2.21 12.58
N ASP A 86 16.49 3.13 13.17
CA ASP A 86 15.79 3.01 14.45
C ASP A 86 14.33 2.54 14.28
N GLU A 87 13.84 2.43 13.04
CA GLU A 87 12.51 1.91 12.78
C GLU A 87 12.50 0.39 12.68
N VAL A 88 11.47 -0.21 13.28
CA VAL A 88 11.15 -1.63 13.05
C VAL A 88 10.63 -1.76 11.61
N MET A 89 11.17 -2.73 10.89
CA MET A 89 10.74 -3.05 9.54
C MET A 89 9.26 -3.41 9.49
N LYS A 90 8.49 -2.73 8.64
CA LYS A 90 7.03 -2.87 8.56
C LYS A 90 6.56 -2.75 7.11
N VAL A 91 5.35 -3.21 6.84
CA VAL A 91 4.65 -2.98 5.58
C VAL A 91 4.01 -1.59 5.62
N TYR A 92 4.20 -0.80 4.58
CA TYR A 92 3.57 0.51 4.41
C TYR A 92 2.40 0.39 3.44
N GLN A 93 1.22 0.76 3.89
CA GLN A 93 0.06 0.90 3.01
C GLN A 93 0.01 2.34 2.49
N LEU A 94 0.22 2.52 1.19
CA LEU A 94 0.24 3.83 0.54
C LEU A 94 -1.12 4.17 -0.08
N VAL A 95 -1.82 3.16 -0.60
CA VAL A 95 -3.16 3.29 -1.17
C VAL A 95 -4.06 2.23 -0.54
N GLY A 96 -5.29 2.60 -0.18
CA GLY A 96 -6.27 1.65 0.35
C GLY A 96 -6.69 0.64 -0.71
N GLU A 97 -6.87 -0.64 -0.34
CA GLU A 97 -7.20 -1.73 -1.30
C GLU A 97 -8.47 -1.48 -2.11
N GLN A 98 -9.42 -0.68 -1.58
CA GLN A 98 -10.65 -0.31 -2.29
C GLN A 98 -10.45 0.79 -3.33
N GLN A 99 -9.32 1.47 -3.30
CA GLN A 99 -8.93 2.47 -4.28
C GLN A 99 -8.14 1.82 -5.42
N ARG A 100 -7.92 2.56 -6.48
CA ARG A 100 -7.15 2.12 -7.64
C ARG A 100 -5.74 2.72 -7.56
N ALA A 101 -4.74 1.91 -7.28
CA ALA A 101 -3.34 2.31 -7.42
C ALA A 101 -2.87 2.18 -8.89
N TRP A 102 -1.83 2.91 -9.28
CA TRP A 102 -1.31 3.00 -10.65
C TRP A 102 0.05 2.31 -10.75
N HIS A 103 0.05 0.97 -10.72
CA HIS A 103 1.27 0.16 -10.67
C HIS A 103 1.49 -0.74 -11.89
N ALA A 104 0.41 -1.09 -12.62
CA ALA A 104 0.48 -2.12 -13.66
C ALA A 104 0.72 -1.56 -15.08
N GLY A 105 0.67 -0.22 -15.25
CA GLY A 105 0.86 0.40 -16.56
C GLY A 105 -0.12 -0.09 -17.62
N ASP A 106 0.33 -0.16 -18.86
CA ASP A 106 -0.38 -0.83 -19.96
C ASP A 106 -0.08 -2.34 -19.88
N SER A 107 -1.02 -3.06 -19.32
CA SER A 107 -0.84 -4.45 -18.87
C SER A 107 -1.93 -5.37 -19.37
N ARG A 108 -1.58 -6.66 -19.53
CA ARG A 108 -2.50 -7.72 -19.97
C ARG A 108 -2.20 -9.04 -19.27
N TRP A 109 -3.24 -9.76 -18.87
CA TRP A 109 -3.13 -11.12 -18.36
C TRP A 109 -4.42 -11.90 -18.61
N GLU A 110 -4.32 -13.14 -19.15
CA GLU A 110 -5.48 -13.99 -19.50
C GLU A 110 -6.58 -13.25 -20.28
N GLY A 111 -6.21 -12.44 -21.26
CA GLY A 111 -7.13 -11.66 -22.09
C GLY A 111 -7.76 -10.43 -21.40
N LYS A 112 -7.40 -10.15 -20.17
CA LYS A 112 -7.82 -8.94 -19.44
C LYS A 112 -6.75 -7.86 -19.60
N THR A 113 -7.21 -6.63 -19.69
CA THR A 113 -6.39 -5.41 -19.73
C THR A 113 -6.71 -4.51 -18.54
N SER A 114 -6.00 -3.41 -18.40
CA SER A 114 -6.25 -2.41 -17.32
C SER A 114 -6.20 -3.06 -15.93
N LEU A 115 -5.14 -3.83 -15.66
CA LEU A 115 -5.07 -4.65 -14.46
C LEU A 115 -5.08 -3.85 -13.15
N ASN A 116 -4.74 -2.55 -13.19
CA ASN A 116 -4.93 -1.64 -12.07
C ASN A 116 -6.36 -1.64 -11.51
N ASP A 117 -7.37 -1.92 -12.35
CA ASP A 117 -8.77 -1.88 -11.94
C ASP A 117 -9.17 -3.09 -11.07
N GLN A 118 -8.37 -4.15 -11.09
CA GLN A 118 -8.73 -5.43 -10.47
C GLN A 118 -7.59 -6.10 -9.68
N SER A 119 -6.53 -5.36 -9.37
CA SER A 119 -5.36 -5.87 -8.67
C SER A 119 -4.98 -5.05 -7.46
N ILE A 120 -4.23 -5.68 -6.56
CA ILE A 120 -3.45 -5.05 -5.51
C ILE A 120 -1.99 -5.07 -5.96
N GLY A 121 -1.35 -3.90 -6.06
CA GLY A 121 0.08 -3.78 -6.35
C GLY A 121 0.90 -3.73 -5.07
N ILE A 122 1.96 -4.52 -5.01
CA ILE A 122 2.92 -4.56 -3.91
C ILE A 122 4.31 -4.30 -4.48
N GLU A 123 4.97 -3.27 -3.96
CA GLU A 123 6.34 -2.91 -4.31
C GLU A 123 7.32 -3.40 -3.23
N LEU A 124 8.39 -4.03 -3.66
CA LEU A 124 9.53 -4.42 -2.84
C LEU A 124 10.68 -3.47 -3.13
N VAL A 125 11.17 -2.76 -2.11
CA VAL A 125 12.37 -1.94 -2.29
C VAL A 125 13.54 -2.85 -2.67
N ASN A 126 14.15 -2.57 -3.81
CA ASN A 126 15.31 -3.28 -4.29
C ASN A 126 16.13 -2.36 -5.19
N ARG A 127 17.41 -2.19 -4.89
CA ARG A 127 18.32 -1.29 -5.60
C ARG A 127 18.88 -1.93 -6.88
N SER A 128 17.98 -2.45 -7.70
CA SER A 128 18.33 -3.01 -9.00
C SER A 128 18.95 -1.95 -9.90
N GLN A 129 19.95 -2.35 -10.67
CA GLN A 129 20.59 -1.50 -11.68
C GLN A 129 20.19 -1.98 -13.07
N CYS A 130 19.43 -1.15 -13.77
CA CYS A 130 19.00 -1.44 -15.13
C CYS A 130 19.91 -0.72 -16.14
N TYR A 131 20.36 -1.44 -17.14
CA TYR A 131 21.22 -0.94 -18.22
C TYR A 131 20.42 -0.89 -19.51
N ALA A 132 20.36 0.29 -20.12
CA ALA A 132 19.72 0.49 -21.41
C ALA A 132 20.62 -0.06 -22.54
N GLY A 133 20.02 -0.77 -23.50
CA GLY A 133 20.70 -1.34 -24.68
C GLY A 133 19.71 -2.12 -25.54
N GLU A 134 20.15 -2.66 -26.70
CA GLU A 134 19.28 -3.49 -27.55
C GLU A 134 18.73 -4.71 -26.78
N ASP A 135 19.51 -5.25 -25.82
CA ASP A 135 19.15 -6.34 -24.93
C ASP A 135 19.10 -5.87 -23.46
N GLY A 136 18.52 -4.70 -23.19
CA GLY A 136 18.50 -4.10 -21.83
C GLY A 136 18.25 -5.11 -20.72
N PHE A 137 19.09 -5.10 -19.70
CA PHE A 137 18.99 -6.03 -18.57
C PHE A 137 19.13 -5.32 -17.24
N CYS A 138 18.54 -5.89 -16.19
CA CYS A 138 18.67 -5.40 -14.82
C CYS A 138 19.49 -6.39 -13.98
N LEU A 139 20.47 -5.87 -13.24
CA LEU A 139 21.11 -6.60 -12.15
C LEU A 139 20.29 -6.37 -10.89
N THR A 140 19.57 -7.38 -10.48
CA THR A 140 18.72 -7.36 -9.29
C THR A 140 19.43 -8.10 -8.16
N PRO A 141 19.79 -7.42 -7.05
CA PRO A 141 20.27 -8.09 -5.86
C PRO A 141 19.24 -9.07 -5.29
N ASP A 142 19.72 -10.06 -4.55
CA ASP A 142 18.83 -10.96 -3.81
C ASP A 142 17.94 -10.15 -2.85
N PHE A 143 16.69 -10.55 -2.74
CA PHE A 143 15.75 -9.90 -1.82
C PHE A 143 16.10 -10.21 -0.36
N ASP A 144 15.97 -9.21 0.50
CA ASP A 144 16.19 -9.39 1.95
C ASP A 144 15.22 -10.45 2.52
N PRO A 145 15.73 -11.47 3.23
CA PRO A 145 14.90 -12.50 3.85
C PRO A 145 13.80 -11.94 4.77
N ALA A 146 14.07 -10.87 5.52
CA ALA A 146 13.07 -10.24 6.38
C ALA A 146 11.97 -9.52 5.55
N GLN A 147 12.33 -8.92 4.41
CA GLN A 147 11.38 -8.36 3.46
C GLN A 147 10.46 -9.46 2.89
N MET A 148 11.03 -10.59 2.51
CA MET A 148 10.26 -11.74 2.00
C MET A 148 9.35 -12.36 3.06
N GLU A 149 9.77 -12.36 4.33
CA GLU A 149 8.89 -12.79 5.44
C GLU A 149 7.70 -11.86 5.62
N LEU A 150 7.89 -10.53 5.54
CA LEU A 150 6.81 -9.55 5.59
C LEU A 150 5.87 -9.69 4.39
N LEU A 151 6.42 -9.89 3.18
CA LEU A 151 5.62 -10.15 1.98
C LEU A 151 4.74 -11.39 2.15
N ALA A 152 5.30 -12.48 2.66
CA ALA A 152 4.54 -13.73 2.87
C ALA A 152 3.39 -13.53 3.87
N LYS A 153 3.61 -12.78 4.94
CA LYS A 153 2.56 -12.44 5.92
C LYS A 153 1.47 -11.56 5.28
N LEU A 154 1.87 -10.52 4.54
CA LEU A 154 0.94 -9.65 3.83
C LEU A 154 0.10 -10.41 2.82
N LEU A 155 0.73 -11.26 1.99
CA LEU A 155 0.02 -12.09 1.00
C LEU A 155 -1.00 -13.02 1.67
N LYS A 156 -0.64 -13.65 2.77
CA LYS A 156 -1.57 -14.50 3.53
C LYS A 156 -2.81 -13.70 3.98
N ASP A 157 -2.62 -12.49 4.47
CA ASP A 157 -3.71 -11.62 4.90
C ASP A 157 -4.57 -11.13 3.72
N ILE A 158 -3.95 -10.75 2.60
CA ILE A 158 -4.66 -10.35 1.39
C ILE A 158 -5.52 -11.52 0.86
N LEU A 159 -4.96 -12.71 0.73
CA LEU A 159 -5.69 -13.89 0.26
C LEU A 159 -6.85 -14.27 1.20
N HIS A 160 -6.71 -14.01 2.49
CA HIS A 160 -7.80 -14.20 3.45
C HIS A 160 -8.93 -13.17 3.25
N ARG A 161 -8.59 -11.90 3.04
CA ARG A 161 -9.58 -10.82 2.80
C ARG A 161 -10.21 -10.87 1.41
N HIS A 162 -9.50 -11.42 0.43
CA HIS A 162 -9.91 -11.50 -0.97
C HIS A 162 -9.89 -12.97 -1.47
N PRO A 163 -10.85 -13.80 -1.04
CA PRO A 163 -10.84 -15.25 -1.34
C PRO A 163 -10.98 -15.57 -2.84
N GLU A 164 -11.35 -14.60 -3.67
CA GLU A 164 -11.35 -14.72 -5.14
C GLU A 164 -9.94 -14.73 -5.76
N ILE A 165 -8.91 -14.32 -5.01
CA ILE A 165 -7.52 -14.38 -5.43
C ILE A 165 -6.98 -15.79 -5.14
N THR A 166 -6.84 -16.58 -6.18
CA THR A 166 -6.16 -17.89 -6.06
C THR A 166 -4.64 -17.71 -6.07
N PRO A 167 -3.85 -18.68 -5.57
CA PRO A 167 -2.37 -18.59 -5.62
C PRO A 167 -1.80 -18.35 -7.03
N THR A 168 -2.47 -18.85 -8.07
CA THR A 168 -2.09 -18.64 -9.48
C THR A 168 -2.35 -17.21 -9.99
N ARG A 169 -2.96 -16.35 -9.17
CA ARG A 169 -3.23 -14.95 -9.46
C ARG A 169 -2.38 -14.00 -8.63
N VAL A 170 -1.32 -14.51 -8.05
CA VAL A 170 -0.20 -13.72 -7.49
C VAL A 170 0.88 -13.71 -8.56
N LEU A 171 1.03 -12.60 -9.25
CA LEU A 171 1.81 -12.44 -10.48
C LEU A 171 3.00 -11.52 -10.24
N GLY A 172 4.07 -11.71 -10.97
CA GLY A 172 5.11 -10.70 -11.13
C GLY A 172 4.74 -9.68 -12.22
N HIS A 173 5.35 -8.49 -12.20
CA HIS A 173 5.14 -7.50 -13.25
C HIS A 173 5.47 -8.06 -14.65
N SER A 174 6.51 -8.88 -14.77
CA SER A 174 6.90 -9.54 -16.02
C SER A 174 5.87 -10.50 -16.60
N ASP A 175 4.90 -10.95 -15.79
CA ASP A 175 3.84 -11.86 -16.25
C ASP A 175 2.68 -11.11 -16.94
N ILE A 176 2.65 -9.77 -16.82
CA ILE A 176 1.51 -8.95 -17.25
C ILE A 176 1.84 -7.93 -18.36
N VAL A 177 3.08 -7.88 -18.82
CA VAL A 177 3.56 -6.97 -19.90
C VAL A 177 3.68 -7.68 -21.23
#